data_435769fc874f2ca8d93085a86dd53bfc
#
_entry.id   435769fc874f2ca8d93085a86dd53bfc
#
_cell.length_a   1.000
_cell.length_b   1.000
_cell.length_c   1.000
_cell.angle_alpha   90.00
_cell.angle_beta   90.00
_cell.angle_gamma   90.00
#
_symmetry.space_group_name_H-M   'P 1'
#
loop_
_entity.id
_entity.type
_entity.pdbx_description
1 polymer ?
#
loop_
_entity_poly.entity_id
_entity_poly.type
_entity_poly.pdbx_seq_one_letter_code
_entity_poly.pdbx_strand_id
1 'polypeptide(L)'
;ESMLSDLAAKGVDISTREGSYTNTLVSVAAYQLFKMYQQFPSLLHMVFPDETSGEYIDKNAAQVGMTRAAGKKATVQISFTGSNGTYIPADTALYAPESGLKFRTTQAATITEGAATAAAEAAEVGADYNLPAGSITAMYVNVAGVISVTNEKAAAGGVDVESDVDFFARYHLRRTLPIT
;
A
#
# COMPACT_ATOMS: atom_id res chain seq x y z
N GLU A 1 18.88 28.37 23.44
CA GLU A 1 19.62 29.09 24.52
C GLU A 1 21.14 29.14 24.24
N SER A 2 21.78 28.08 23.73
CA SER A 2 23.23 28.05 23.54
C SER A 2 23.76 29.13 22.58
N MET A 3 23.10 29.38 21.44
CA MET A 3 23.58 30.38 20.45
C MET A 3 23.62 31.79 20.96
N LEU A 4 22.66 32.19 21.78
CA LEU A 4 22.65 33.54 22.42
C LEU A 4 23.71 33.64 23.51
N SER A 5 23.90 32.59 24.32
CA SER A 5 24.95 32.53 25.33
C SER A 5 26.37 32.56 24.70
N ASP A 6 26.55 31.87 23.56
CA ASP A 6 27.81 31.90 22.85
C ASP A 6 28.18 33.25 22.23
N LEU A 7 27.15 34.00 21.79
CA LEU A 7 27.33 35.38 21.33
C LEU A 7 27.72 36.33 22.50
N ALA A 8 27.08 36.18 23.64
CA ALA A 8 27.42 36.95 24.83
C ALA A 8 28.82 36.64 25.35
N ALA A 9 29.23 35.35 25.31
CA ALA A 9 30.59 34.95 25.71
C ALA A 9 31.71 35.51 24.80
N LYS A 10 31.40 35.88 23.56
CA LYS A 10 32.33 36.53 22.65
C LYS A 10 32.46 38.02 22.86
N GLY A 11 31.87 38.60 23.91
CA GLY A 11 32.01 40.00 24.28
C GLY A 11 31.32 41.00 23.34
N VAL A 12 30.35 40.51 22.55
CA VAL A 12 29.56 41.38 21.67
C VAL A 12 28.42 41.96 22.50
N ASP A 13 28.41 43.28 22.70
CA ASP A 13 27.34 43.98 23.43
C ASP A 13 26.06 44.04 22.58
N ILE A 14 25.29 42.99 22.64
CA ILE A 14 24.03 42.85 21.93
C ILE A 14 22.87 42.51 22.88
N SER A 15 21.73 43.12 22.65
CA SER A 15 20.55 42.75 23.40
C SER A 15 20.08 41.33 23.04
N THR A 16 20.16 40.42 24.01
CA THR A 16 19.60 39.06 23.94
C THR A 16 18.18 38.97 24.49
N ARG A 17 17.60 40.11 24.85
CA ARG A 17 16.22 40.19 25.40
C ARG A 17 15.22 39.67 24.37
N GLU A 18 14.23 38.95 24.85
CA GLU A 18 13.12 38.51 24.02
C GLU A 18 12.49 39.71 23.27
N GLY A 19 12.21 39.53 21.97
CA GLY A 19 11.73 40.59 21.07
C GLY A 19 12.78 41.51 20.51
N SER A 20 14.06 41.45 20.93
CA SER A 20 15.13 42.21 20.30
C SER A 20 15.42 41.68 18.85
N TYR A 21 15.96 42.58 18.01
CA TYR A 21 16.32 42.24 16.64
C TYR A 21 17.29 41.04 16.57
N THR A 22 18.29 41.02 17.45
CA THR A 22 19.26 39.92 17.54
C THR A 22 18.60 38.60 17.97
N ASN A 23 17.72 38.67 18.99
CA ASN A 23 16.98 37.49 19.45
C ASN A 23 16.11 36.92 18.32
N THR A 24 15.44 37.77 17.57
CA THR A 24 14.61 37.38 16.42
C THR A 24 15.43 36.70 15.32
N LEU A 25 16.58 37.27 14.92
CA LEU A 25 17.45 36.68 13.90
C LEU A 25 18.01 35.32 14.32
N VAL A 26 18.51 35.23 15.57
CA VAL A 26 19.05 33.98 16.10
C VAL A 26 17.95 32.91 16.23
N SER A 27 16.75 33.29 16.61
CA SER A 27 15.61 32.37 16.72
C SER A 27 15.22 31.78 15.36
N VAL A 28 15.22 32.60 14.30
CA VAL A 28 14.97 32.11 12.94
C VAL A 28 16.06 31.12 12.50
N ALA A 29 17.33 31.46 12.71
CA ALA A 29 18.46 30.59 12.37
C ALA A 29 18.41 29.28 13.18
N ALA A 30 18.17 29.37 14.48
CA ALA A 30 18.03 28.19 15.36
C ALA A 30 16.88 27.27 14.91
N TYR A 31 15.76 27.86 14.50
CA TYR A 31 14.62 27.09 14.00
C TYR A 31 14.95 26.36 12.68
N GLN A 32 15.69 26.98 11.78
CA GLN A 32 16.12 26.30 10.55
C GLN A 32 17.12 25.15 10.84
N LEU A 33 18.06 25.37 11.75
CA LEU A 33 18.97 24.32 12.21
C LEU A 33 18.20 23.18 12.89
N PHE A 34 17.24 23.51 13.74
CA PHE A 34 16.39 22.50 14.38
C PHE A 34 15.65 21.62 13.34
N LYS A 35 15.07 22.23 12.30
CA LYS A 35 14.46 21.48 11.20
C LYS A 35 15.45 20.54 10.49
N MET A 36 16.69 21.00 10.29
CA MET A 36 17.73 20.15 9.72
C MET A 36 18.06 18.97 10.65
N TYR A 37 18.22 19.22 11.94
CA TYR A 37 18.48 18.14 12.92
C TYR A 37 17.37 17.10 12.97
N GLN A 38 16.12 17.50 12.79
CA GLN A 38 15.00 16.56 12.74
C GLN A 38 15.06 15.57 11.56
N GLN A 39 15.84 15.86 10.53
CA GLN A 39 15.99 14.96 9.37
C GLN A 39 17.09 13.91 9.57
N PHE A 40 17.98 14.06 10.57
CA PHE A 40 19.05 13.10 10.81
C PHE A 40 18.58 11.67 11.10
N PRO A 41 17.53 11.42 11.88
CA PRO A 41 17.03 10.06 12.08
C PRO A 41 16.67 9.36 10.76
N SER A 42 16.05 10.09 9.82
CA SER A 42 15.71 9.53 8.51
C SER A 42 16.95 9.12 7.70
N LEU A 43 18.08 9.82 7.86
CA LEU A 43 19.34 9.45 7.21
C LEU A 43 19.91 8.14 7.76
N LEU A 44 19.74 7.87 9.05
CA LEU A 44 20.17 6.61 9.64
C LEU A 44 19.40 5.43 9.06
N HIS A 45 18.07 5.53 8.94
CA HIS A 45 17.24 4.50 8.30
C HIS A 45 17.58 4.30 6.81
N MET A 46 18.06 5.36 6.14
CA MET A 46 18.50 5.26 4.74
C MET A 46 19.75 4.38 4.60
N VAL A 47 20.70 4.51 5.52
CA VAL A 47 21.99 3.81 5.47
C VAL A 47 21.94 2.46 6.18
N PHE A 48 21.24 2.41 7.31
CA PHE A 48 21.08 1.23 8.15
C PHE A 48 19.58 0.94 8.32
N PRO A 49 18.95 0.34 7.31
CA PRO A 49 17.54 0.02 7.41
C PRO A 49 17.29 -1.04 8.49
N ASP A 50 16.18 -0.89 9.17
CA ASP A 50 15.58 -1.85 10.09
C ASP A 50 14.17 -2.24 9.62
N GLU A 51 13.48 -3.07 10.36
CA GLU A 51 12.11 -3.52 10.05
C GLU A 51 11.06 -2.40 9.96
N THR A 52 11.39 -1.19 10.41
CA THR A 52 10.50 0.00 10.37
C THR A 52 10.86 0.98 9.26
N SER A 53 11.90 0.69 8.51
CA SER A 53 12.49 1.63 7.53
C SER A 53 11.72 1.71 6.20
N GLY A 54 10.63 0.92 6.01
CA GLY A 54 9.75 0.99 4.85
C GLY A 54 10.50 0.96 3.51
N GLU A 55 10.34 2.00 2.69
CA GLU A 55 10.96 2.09 1.37
C GLU A 55 12.51 2.03 1.36
N TYR A 56 13.15 2.34 2.49
CA TYR A 56 14.62 2.25 2.57
C TYR A 56 15.11 0.81 2.58
N ILE A 57 14.31 -0.14 3.09
CA ILE A 57 14.60 -1.56 2.97
C ILE A 57 14.62 -1.94 1.49
N ASP A 58 13.63 -1.51 0.72
CA ASP A 58 13.54 -1.82 -0.72
C ASP A 58 14.74 -1.28 -1.50
N LYS A 59 15.15 -0.02 -1.22
CA LYS A 59 16.31 0.61 -1.85
C LYS A 59 17.63 -0.11 -1.53
N ASN A 60 17.81 -0.53 -0.28
CA ASN A 60 19.01 -1.26 0.13
C ASN A 60 19.03 -2.69 -0.40
N ALA A 61 17.88 -3.37 -0.40
CA ALA A 61 17.73 -4.72 -0.92
C ALA A 61 17.99 -4.78 -2.44
N ALA A 62 17.56 -3.76 -3.17
CA ALA A 62 17.81 -3.65 -4.61
C ALA A 62 19.31 -3.64 -4.95
N GLN A 63 20.18 -3.10 -4.08
CA GLN A 63 21.62 -3.11 -4.28
C GLN A 63 22.25 -4.52 -4.26
N VAL A 64 21.56 -5.46 -3.61
CA VAL A 64 21.94 -6.89 -3.57
C VAL A 64 21.07 -7.76 -4.47
N GLY A 65 20.33 -7.13 -5.40
CA GLY A 65 19.49 -7.81 -6.38
C GLY A 65 18.23 -8.45 -5.78
N MET A 66 17.75 -7.96 -4.64
CA MET A 66 16.52 -8.43 -4.00
C MET A 66 15.38 -7.43 -4.20
N THR A 67 14.19 -7.97 -4.41
CA THR A 67 12.94 -7.21 -4.47
C THR A 67 11.92 -7.83 -3.52
N ARG A 68 11.01 -7.00 -3.02
CA ARG A 68 9.88 -7.42 -2.21
C ARG A 68 8.97 -8.34 -3.03
N ALA A 69 8.44 -9.39 -2.41
CA ALA A 69 7.45 -10.25 -3.05
C ALA A 69 6.16 -9.45 -3.25
N ALA A 70 5.76 -9.31 -4.51
CA ALA A 70 4.51 -8.67 -4.86
C ALA A 70 3.33 -9.55 -4.42
N GLY A 71 2.29 -8.93 -3.89
CA GLY A 71 1.04 -9.62 -3.61
C GLY A 71 0.40 -10.19 -4.88
N LYS A 72 -0.59 -11.03 -4.70
CA LYS A 72 -1.38 -11.59 -5.80
C LYS A 72 -2.86 -11.28 -5.61
N LYS A 73 -3.54 -11.07 -6.72
CA LYS A 73 -4.99 -10.92 -6.73
C LYS A 73 -5.67 -12.26 -6.62
N ALA A 74 -6.73 -12.34 -5.83
CA ALA A 74 -7.61 -13.51 -5.83
C ALA A 74 -8.37 -13.60 -7.16
N THR A 75 -8.62 -14.81 -7.61
CA THR A 75 -9.39 -15.11 -8.81
C THR A 75 -10.61 -15.96 -8.44
N VAL A 76 -11.68 -15.82 -9.21
CA VAL A 76 -12.94 -16.50 -8.96
C VAL A 76 -13.77 -16.65 -10.23
N GLN A 77 -14.60 -17.68 -10.30
CA GLN A 77 -15.65 -17.80 -11.31
C GLN A 77 -16.95 -17.22 -10.76
N ILE A 78 -17.54 -16.32 -11.52
CA ILE A 78 -18.82 -15.70 -11.19
C ILE A 78 -19.91 -16.28 -12.09
N SER A 79 -20.99 -16.71 -11.49
CA SER A 79 -22.21 -17.17 -12.15
C SER A 79 -23.23 -16.03 -12.18
N PHE A 80 -23.74 -15.75 -13.34
CA PHE A 80 -24.81 -14.78 -13.60
C PHE A 80 -26.06 -15.54 -14.03
N THR A 81 -27.21 -15.13 -13.52
CA THR A 81 -28.50 -15.61 -14.03
C THR A 81 -29.31 -14.46 -14.62
N GLY A 82 -30.11 -14.71 -15.64
CA GLY A 82 -30.89 -13.66 -16.26
C GLY A 82 -31.50 -14.04 -17.61
N SER A 83 -31.86 -13.02 -18.36
CA SER A 83 -32.52 -13.17 -19.67
C SER A 83 -31.50 -13.62 -20.74
N ASN A 84 -31.93 -14.56 -21.59
CA ASN A 84 -31.11 -15.00 -22.72
C ASN A 84 -30.73 -13.84 -23.63
N GLY A 85 -29.47 -13.86 -24.10
CA GLY A 85 -28.92 -12.80 -24.97
C GLY A 85 -28.37 -11.60 -24.20
N THR A 86 -28.51 -11.55 -22.86
CA THR A 86 -27.90 -10.47 -22.08
C THR A 86 -26.38 -10.55 -22.14
N TYR A 87 -25.76 -9.48 -22.61
CA TYR A 87 -24.31 -9.34 -22.70
C TYR A 87 -23.74 -8.71 -21.44
N ILE A 88 -22.78 -9.35 -20.82
CA ILE A 88 -22.05 -8.89 -19.64
C ILE A 88 -20.64 -8.49 -20.11
N PRO A 89 -20.29 -7.21 -20.09
CA PRO A 89 -18.97 -6.76 -20.52
C PRO A 89 -17.84 -7.31 -19.64
N ALA A 90 -16.66 -7.44 -20.20
CA ALA A 90 -15.44 -7.51 -19.39
C ALA A 90 -15.31 -6.23 -18.55
N ASP A 91 -14.55 -6.30 -17.46
CA ASP A 91 -14.38 -5.20 -16.49
C ASP A 91 -15.69 -4.81 -15.76
N THR A 92 -16.69 -5.68 -15.75
CA THR A 92 -17.91 -5.48 -14.94
C THR A 92 -17.51 -5.52 -13.47
N ALA A 93 -17.82 -4.43 -12.76
CA ALA A 93 -17.48 -4.28 -11.34
C ALA A 93 -18.51 -4.97 -10.45
N LEU A 94 -18.00 -5.88 -9.62
CA LEU A 94 -18.73 -6.70 -8.66
C LEU A 94 -18.24 -6.40 -7.24
N TYR A 95 -19.02 -6.70 -6.24
CA TYR A 95 -18.57 -6.59 -4.84
C TYR A 95 -19.25 -7.60 -3.92
N ALA A 96 -18.58 -7.87 -2.81
CA ALA A 96 -19.12 -8.64 -1.71
C ALA A 96 -19.73 -7.67 -0.68
N PRO A 97 -21.06 -7.66 -0.47
CA PRO A 97 -21.73 -6.65 0.37
C PRO A 97 -21.26 -6.64 1.83
N GLU A 98 -20.90 -7.79 2.39
CA GLU A 98 -20.47 -7.91 3.78
C GLU A 98 -19.08 -7.34 4.03
N SER A 99 -18.13 -7.56 3.11
CA SER A 99 -16.73 -7.09 3.25
C SER A 99 -16.46 -5.78 2.50
N GLY A 100 -17.32 -5.40 1.54
CA GLY A 100 -17.10 -4.27 0.64
C GLY A 100 -16.00 -4.49 -0.41
N LEU A 101 -15.41 -5.69 -0.46
CA LEU A 101 -14.32 -6.02 -1.37
C LEU A 101 -14.80 -6.11 -2.82
N LYS A 102 -14.00 -5.58 -3.72
CA LYS A 102 -14.35 -5.38 -5.13
C LYS A 102 -13.66 -6.40 -6.02
N PHE A 103 -14.40 -6.84 -7.03
CA PHE A 103 -13.90 -7.73 -8.08
C PHE A 103 -14.28 -7.17 -9.45
N ARG A 104 -13.60 -7.60 -10.50
CA ARG A 104 -13.88 -7.25 -11.88
C ARG A 104 -13.84 -8.47 -12.76
N THR A 105 -14.80 -8.59 -13.67
CA THR A 105 -14.77 -9.65 -14.68
C THR A 105 -13.58 -9.44 -15.61
N THR A 106 -12.80 -10.50 -15.87
CA THR A 106 -11.66 -10.46 -16.81
C THR A 106 -12.08 -10.73 -18.25
N GLN A 107 -13.26 -11.30 -18.43
CA GLN A 107 -13.82 -11.70 -19.73
C GLN A 107 -15.29 -11.30 -19.81
N ALA A 108 -15.74 -11.00 -21.03
CA ALA A 108 -17.14 -10.83 -21.31
C ALA A 108 -17.87 -12.18 -21.33
N ALA A 109 -19.15 -12.18 -21.03
CA ALA A 109 -20.01 -13.36 -21.11
C ALA A 109 -21.38 -12.99 -21.67
N THR A 110 -22.09 -13.95 -22.29
CA THR A 110 -23.46 -13.77 -22.73
C THR A 110 -24.32 -14.84 -22.08
N ILE A 111 -25.46 -14.44 -21.52
CA ILE A 111 -26.39 -15.37 -20.90
C ILE A 111 -27.05 -16.23 -21.97
N THR A 112 -26.89 -17.54 -21.85
CA THR A 112 -27.56 -18.57 -22.67
C THR A 112 -28.23 -19.57 -21.73
N GLU A 113 -29.43 -19.99 -22.09
CA GLU A 113 -30.23 -20.92 -21.24
C GLU A 113 -30.41 -20.41 -19.80
N GLY A 114 -30.50 -19.08 -19.63
CA GLY A 114 -30.74 -18.45 -18.33
C GLY A 114 -29.52 -18.25 -17.45
N ALA A 115 -28.32 -18.69 -17.87
CA ALA A 115 -27.10 -18.59 -17.10
C ALA A 115 -25.87 -18.20 -17.94
N ALA A 116 -24.87 -17.63 -17.30
CA ALA A 116 -23.54 -17.40 -17.85
C ALA A 116 -22.49 -17.45 -16.73
N THR A 117 -21.27 -17.80 -17.08
CA THR A 117 -20.13 -17.74 -16.16
C THR A 117 -19.03 -16.86 -16.74
N ALA A 118 -18.40 -16.05 -15.91
CA ALA A 118 -17.23 -15.27 -16.26
C ALA A 118 -16.17 -15.38 -15.19
N ALA A 119 -14.91 -15.41 -15.62
CA ALA A 119 -13.79 -15.27 -14.71
C ALA A 119 -13.71 -13.83 -14.20
N ALA A 120 -13.38 -13.67 -12.93
CA ALA A 120 -13.19 -12.38 -12.29
C ALA A 120 -11.93 -12.41 -11.42
N GLU A 121 -11.34 -11.23 -11.24
CA GLU A 121 -10.20 -11.03 -10.34
C GLU A 121 -10.51 -9.94 -9.31
N ALA A 122 -9.83 -10.00 -8.19
CA ALA A 122 -9.88 -8.98 -7.17
C ALA A 122 -9.39 -7.61 -7.70
N ALA A 123 -9.95 -6.53 -7.22
CA ALA A 123 -9.51 -5.18 -7.61
C ALA A 123 -8.08 -4.92 -7.15
N GLU A 124 -7.72 -5.42 -5.97
CA GLU A 124 -6.41 -5.25 -5.35
C GLU A 124 -5.82 -6.61 -4.97
N VAL A 125 -4.53 -6.61 -4.65
CA VAL A 125 -3.83 -7.78 -4.11
C VAL A 125 -4.18 -7.94 -2.63
N GLY A 126 -4.16 -9.16 -2.14
CA GLY A 126 -4.36 -9.40 -0.71
C GLY A 126 -5.03 -10.71 -0.40
N ALA A 127 -4.69 -11.28 0.75
CA ALA A 127 -5.28 -12.52 1.26
C ALA A 127 -6.75 -12.35 1.66
N ASP A 128 -7.17 -11.14 2.04
CA ASP A 128 -8.54 -10.79 2.41
C ASP A 128 -9.53 -11.02 1.25
N TYR A 129 -9.06 -10.99 0.01
CA TYR A 129 -9.86 -11.27 -1.17
C TYR A 129 -10.16 -12.77 -1.40
N ASN A 130 -9.62 -13.67 -0.56
CA ASN A 130 -9.96 -15.09 -0.61
C ASN A 130 -11.32 -15.33 0.10
N LEU A 131 -12.38 -14.89 -0.55
CA LEU A 131 -13.74 -14.95 0.00
C LEU A 131 -14.38 -16.33 -0.21
N PRO A 132 -15.24 -16.78 0.72
CA PRO A 132 -15.99 -18.02 0.56
C PRO A 132 -16.98 -17.97 -0.60
N ALA A 133 -17.51 -19.12 -0.98
CA ALA A 133 -18.59 -19.22 -1.96
C ALA A 133 -19.83 -18.45 -1.48
N GLY A 134 -20.54 -17.81 -2.42
CA GLY A 134 -21.75 -17.04 -2.13
C GLY A 134 -21.51 -15.64 -1.55
N SER A 135 -20.27 -15.17 -1.46
CA SER A 135 -19.97 -13.84 -0.89
C SER A 135 -20.10 -12.70 -1.89
N ILE A 136 -19.84 -12.94 -3.17
CA ILE A 136 -19.86 -11.92 -4.22
C ILE A 136 -21.24 -11.96 -4.88
N THR A 137 -22.15 -11.12 -4.41
CA THR A 137 -23.58 -11.19 -4.78
C THR A 137 -24.15 -9.90 -5.37
N ALA A 138 -23.31 -8.87 -5.56
CA ALA A 138 -23.78 -7.58 -6.02
C ALA A 138 -22.91 -7.01 -7.15
N MET A 139 -23.51 -6.18 -7.99
CA MET A 139 -22.86 -5.41 -9.05
C MET A 139 -22.90 -3.92 -8.68
N TYR A 140 -21.85 -3.19 -9.02
CA TYR A 140 -21.82 -1.72 -8.86
C TYR A 140 -22.79 -1.02 -9.83
N VAL A 141 -22.83 -1.53 -11.06
CA VAL A 141 -23.74 -1.05 -12.10
C VAL A 141 -24.53 -2.26 -12.58
N ASN A 142 -25.83 -2.21 -12.40
CA ASN A 142 -26.71 -3.29 -12.84
C ASN A 142 -26.72 -3.37 -14.37
N VAL A 143 -26.44 -4.57 -14.90
CA VAL A 143 -26.60 -4.87 -16.31
C VAL A 143 -28.04 -5.29 -16.55
N ALA A 144 -28.73 -4.57 -17.44
CA ALA A 144 -30.12 -4.88 -17.76
C ALA A 144 -30.25 -6.33 -18.28
N GLY A 145 -31.14 -7.08 -17.69
CA GLY A 145 -31.35 -8.51 -18.01
C GLY A 145 -30.62 -9.48 -17.10
N VAL A 146 -29.69 -9.04 -16.24
CA VAL A 146 -29.15 -9.85 -15.16
C VAL A 146 -30.07 -9.82 -13.96
N ILE A 147 -30.43 -10.97 -13.42
CA ILE A 147 -31.31 -11.12 -12.27
C ILE A 147 -30.50 -11.34 -10.98
N SER A 148 -29.49 -12.19 -11.03
CA SER A 148 -28.62 -12.43 -9.88
C SER A 148 -27.17 -12.70 -10.30
N VAL A 149 -26.26 -12.47 -9.36
CA VAL A 149 -24.84 -12.76 -9.47
C VAL A 149 -24.37 -13.48 -8.22
N THR A 150 -23.52 -14.48 -8.37
CA THR A 150 -22.91 -15.18 -7.23
C THR A 150 -21.61 -15.87 -7.63
N ASN A 151 -20.74 -16.12 -6.67
CA ASN A 151 -19.61 -17.03 -6.84
C ASN A 151 -19.96 -18.40 -6.23
N GLU A 152 -20.08 -19.42 -7.05
CA GLU A 152 -20.39 -20.78 -6.59
C GLU A 152 -19.21 -21.43 -5.84
N LYS A 153 -18.01 -20.99 -6.13
CA LYS A 153 -16.78 -21.45 -5.48
C LYS A 153 -16.09 -20.28 -4.76
N ALA A 154 -15.28 -20.61 -3.77
CA ALA A 154 -14.48 -19.62 -3.08
C ALA A 154 -13.53 -18.89 -4.06
N ALA A 155 -13.35 -17.58 -3.85
CA ALA A 155 -12.25 -16.83 -4.44
C ALA A 155 -10.95 -17.29 -3.80
N ALA A 156 -9.89 -17.48 -4.59
CA ALA A 156 -8.62 -18.01 -4.12
C ALA A 156 -7.42 -17.40 -4.85
N GLY A 157 -6.24 -17.59 -4.27
CA GLY A 157 -4.98 -17.13 -4.86
C GLY A 157 -4.59 -15.70 -4.47
N GLY A 158 -5.40 -15.01 -3.67
CA GLY A 158 -5.04 -13.73 -3.08
C GLY A 158 -3.91 -13.88 -2.06
N VAL A 159 -2.88 -13.06 -2.19
CA VAL A 159 -1.72 -13.04 -1.29
C VAL A 159 -1.34 -11.59 -1.04
N ASP A 160 -1.02 -11.27 0.20
CA ASP A 160 -0.56 -9.94 0.57
C ASP A 160 0.82 -9.63 -0.01
N VAL A 161 1.11 -8.35 -0.13
CA VAL A 161 2.48 -7.89 -0.36
C VAL A 161 3.31 -8.26 0.86
N GLU A 162 4.53 -8.73 0.64
CA GLU A 162 5.46 -9.08 1.72
C GLU A 162 5.62 -7.92 2.71
N SER A 163 5.46 -8.20 4.00
CA SER A 163 5.57 -7.19 5.06
C SER A 163 7.01 -6.64 5.17
N ASP A 164 7.17 -5.46 5.77
CA ASP A 164 8.50 -4.90 6.04
C ASP A 164 9.34 -5.82 6.92
N VAL A 165 8.72 -6.43 7.93
CA VAL A 165 9.37 -7.36 8.86
C VAL A 165 9.90 -8.59 8.13
N ASP A 166 9.07 -9.23 7.30
CA ASP A 166 9.45 -10.44 6.57
C ASP A 166 10.51 -10.14 5.50
N PHE A 167 10.33 -9.02 4.78
CA PHE A 167 11.30 -8.60 3.78
C PHE A 167 12.64 -8.23 4.38
N PHE A 168 12.65 -7.52 5.50
CA PHE A 168 13.88 -7.20 6.23
C PHE A 168 14.58 -8.47 6.73
N ALA A 169 13.85 -9.41 7.31
CA ALA A 169 14.41 -10.70 7.76
C ALA A 169 15.07 -11.44 6.59
N ARG A 170 14.41 -11.51 5.43
CA ARG A 170 14.93 -12.14 4.21
C ARG A 170 16.15 -11.41 3.65
N TYR A 171 16.13 -10.07 3.65
CA TYR A 171 17.26 -9.22 3.25
C TYR A 171 18.46 -9.41 4.18
N HIS A 172 18.24 -9.38 5.50
CA HIS A 172 19.29 -9.59 6.50
C HIS A 172 19.93 -10.97 6.35
N LEU A 173 19.12 -12.00 6.18
CA LEU A 173 19.63 -13.36 5.95
C LEU A 173 20.52 -13.42 4.70
N ARG A 174 20.12 -12.78 3.61
CA ARG A 174 20.93 -12.74 2.37
C ARG A 174 22.28 -12.05 2.56
N ARG A 175 22.34 -11.00 3.38
CA ARG A 175 23.59 -10.29 3.65
C ARG A 175 24.53 -11.06 4.58
N THR A 176 24.01 -11.88 5.47
CA THR A 176 24.81 -12.61 6.48
C THR A 176 25.27 -13.99 5.99
N LEU A 177 24.59 -14.56 5.00
CA LEU A 177 25.04 -15.83 4.42
C LEU A 177 26.27 -15.60 3.51
N PRO A 178 27.34 -16.40 3.65
CA PRO A 178 28.47 -16.35 2.75
C PRO A 178 28.02 -16.71 1.33
N ILE A 179 28.54 -15.99 0.35
CA ILE A 179 28.36 -16.31 -1.07
C ILE A 179 29.23 -17.54 -1.33
N THR A 180 28.61 -18.73 -1.44
CA THR A 180 29.26 -19.98 -1.84
C THR A 180 29.19 -20.12 -3.36
#